data_54c4df1b3dd7f8020c658b2115401973
#
_entry.id   54c4df1b3dd7f8020c658b2115401973
#
_cell.length_a   1.000
_cell.length_b   1.000
_cell.length_c   1.000
_cell.angle_alpha   90.00
_cell.angle_beta   90.00
_cell.angle_gamma   90.00
#
_symmetry.space_group_name_H-M   'P 1'
#
loop_
_entity.id
_entity.type
_entity.pdbx_description
1 polymer ?
#
loop_
_entity_poly.entity_id
_entity_poly.type
_entity_poly.pdbx_seq_one_letter_code
_entity_poly.pdbx_strand_id
1 'polypeptide(L)'
;RRVLFRSSVIDASKIKPLHHVCKNIGFYVIYLKDIKCADVIKYGRKFYDFQEETLVFAAPGQIIGNDDTGEPFQPKGWWLTFQPELLHGTPLGRHMQDYTFFSYAVNEALHLSKQERQTVIDCMMKIDEEIKGATDKHSKLIIASAIELLLNYCIRFYDRQFITRKKENKDALSSFEALLNDYFMSDKPSKFGTPTVAYCADQLHLSANYFGDLIKKETGSSAQEYILTKTMDTAKELLADPNKSVSDVAYALGYQYPQYFSKALDRKSVV
;
A
#
# COMPACT_ATOMS: atom_id res chain seq x y z
N ARG A 1 -35.39 -9.81 -1.58
CA ARG A 1 -34.33 -10.16 -2.57
C ARG A 1 -33.11 -10.58 -1.77
N ARG A 2 -32.68 -11.84 -1.84
CA ARG A 2 -31.38 -12.28 -1.31
C ARG A 2 -30.32 -11.45 -2.04
N VAL A 3 -29.52 -10.68 -1.32
CA VAL A 3 -28.33 -10.02 -1.83
C VAL A 3 -27.30 -11.15 -2.04
N LEU A 4 -27.33 -11.72 -3.25
CA LEU A 4 -26.40 -12.78 -3.64
C LEU A 4 -25.01 -12.15 -3.69
N PHE A 5 -24.08 -12.80 -2.98
CA PHE A 5 -22.66 -12.44 -2.88
C PHE A 5 -22.33 -11.14 -2.12
N ARG A 6 -23.31 -10.44 -1.52
CA ARG A 6 -23.09 -9.19 -0.75
C ARG A 6 -22.05 -8.27 -1.39
N SER A 7 -22.23 -8.01 -2.68
CA SER A 7 -21.47 -7.06 -3.47
C SER A 7 -22.41 -6.02 -4.08
N SER A 8 -21.93 -4.82 -4.26
CA SER A 8 -22.71 -3.73 -4.87
C SER A 8 -21.82 -2.71 -5.55
N VAL A 9 -22.33 -2.17 -6.65
CA VAL A 9 -21.82 -0.94 -7.27
C VAL A 9 -22.82 0.16 -7.02
N ILE A 10 -22.35 1.29 -6.50
CA ILE A 10 -23.22 2.37 -6.05
C ILE A 10 -22.71 3.68 -6.66
N ASP A 11 -23.60 4.40 -7.34
CA ASP A 11 -23.39 5.81 -7.66
C ASP A 11 -23.56 6.63 -6.37
N ALA A 12 -22.44 7.10 -5.84
CA ALA A 12 -22.41 7.79 -4.55
C ALA A 12 -23.21 9.10 -4.56
N SER A 13 -23.42 9.70 -5.72
CA SER A 13 -24.24 10.93 -5.84
C SER A 13 -25.73 10.69 -5.57
N LYS A 14 -26.18 9.43 -5.66
CA LYS A 14 -27.59 9.04 -5.45
C LYS A 14 -27.91 8.57 -4.03
N ILE A 15 -26.94 8.46 -3.15
CA ILE A 15 -27.18 8.14 -1.75
C ILE A 15 -27.50 9.41 -0.96
N LYS A 16 -28.12 9.25 0.21
CA LYS A 16 -28.35 10.37 1.12
C LYS A 16 -26.99 10.92 1.62
N PRO A 17 -26.92 12.22 1.94
CA PRO A 17 -25.74 12.78 2.58
C PRO A 17 -25.31 11.95 3.79
N LEU A 18 -24.02 11.77 3.97
CA LEU A 18 -23.41 10.99 5.04
C LEU A 18 -22.76 11.91 6.06
N HIS A 19 -22.78 11.50 7.32
CA HIS A 19 -21.94 12.09 8.34
C HIS A 19 -20.57 11.43 8.33
N HIS A 20 -19.54 12.20 8.62
CA HIS A 20 -18.20 11.66 8.85
C HIS A 20 -18.23 10.78 10.10
N VAL A 21 -17.99 9.50 9.94
CA VAL A 21 -17.93 8.53 11.04
C VAL A 21 -16.81 7.55 10.74
N CYS A 22 -15.90 7.41 11.67
CA CYS A 22 -14.90 6.34 11.60
C CYS A 22 -15.57 4.98 11.85
N LYS A 23 -15.52 4.10 10.89
CA LYS A 23 -16.10 2.75 10.99
C LYS A 23 -15.10 1.69 10.60
N ASN A 24 -15.04 0.63 11.40
CA ASN A 24 -14.39 -0.61 11.00
C ASN A 24 -15.30 -1.31 9.97
N ILE A 25 -14.74 -1.63 8.81
CA ILE A 25 -15.46 -2.28 7.71
C ILE A 25 -15.14 -3.77 7.66
N GLY A 26 -16.15 -4.61 7.38
CA GLY A 26 -16.00 -6.05 7.20
C GLY A 26 -15.97 -6.50 5.74
N PHE A 27 -15.74 -5.58 4.80
CA PHE A 27 -15.79 -5.84 3.36
C PHE A 27 -14.74 -5.00 2.63
N TYR A 28 -14.41 -5.38 1.40
CA TYR A 28 -13.56 -4.58 0.52
C TYR A 28 -14.31 -3.41 -0.05
N VAL A 29 -13.64 -2.26 -0.17
CA VAL A 29 -14.16 -1.05 -0.81
C VAL A 29 -13.17 -0.57 -1.85
N ILE A 30 -13.69 -0.24 -3.03
CA ILE A 30 -12.98 0.51 -4.07
C ILE A 30 -13.83 1.74 -4.35
N TYR A 31 -13.28 2.92 -4.06
CA TYR A 31 -13.99 4.19 -4.21
C TYR A 31 -13.30 5.06 -5.24
N LEU A 32 -13.95 5.22 -6.40
CA LEU A 32 -13.61 6.24 -7.39
C LEU A 32 -14.24 7.56 -6.96
N LYS A 33 -13.41 8.49 -6.53
CA LYS A 33 -13.80 9.76 -5.92
C LYS A 33 -13.82 10.87 -6.98
N ASP A 34 -14.96 11.55 -7.12
CA ASP A 34 -15.18 12.66 -8.07
C ASP A 34 -15.29 14.03 -7.37
N ILE A 35 -14.74 14.17 -6.17
CA ILE A 35 -14.81 15.43 -5.42
C ILE A 35 -13.40 15.93 -5.15
N LYS A 36 -13.15 17.22 -5.40
CA LYS A 36 -12.06 17.95 -4.73
C LYS A 36 -12.45 18.06 -3.26
N CYS A 37 -11.78 17.35 -2.39
CA CYS A 37 -11.91 17.64 -0.97
C CYS A 37 -11.18 18.96 -0.70
N ALA A 38 -11.96 20.02 -0.48
CA ALA A 38 -11.44 21.24 0.10
C ALA A 38 -11.06 21.02 1.59
N ASP A 39 -11.60 19.96 2.21
CA ASP A 39 -11.33 19.62 3.57
C ASP A 39 -10.28 18.54 3.66
N VAL A 40 -9.18 18.98 4.12
CA VAL A 40 -7.94 18.28 4.40
C VAL A 40 -8.18 17.07 5.29
N ILE A 41 -8.04 15.88 4.75
CA ILE A 41 -7.82 14.70 5.57
C ILE A 41 -6.44 14.89 6.21
N LYS A 42 -6.43 15.27 7.47
CA LYS A 42 -5.19 15.35 8.26
C LYS A 42 -4.68 13.92 8.49
N TYR A 43 -3.69 13.54 7.73
CA TYR A 43 -2.86 12.40 8.06
C TYR A 43 -1.45 12.93 8.37
N GLY A 44 -1.11 13.03 9.65
CA GLY A 44 0.17 13.60 10.09
C GLY A 44 0.33 15.09 9.74
N ARG A 45 1.56 15.52 9.46
CA ARG A 45 1.93 16.93 9.22
C ARG A 45 1.86 17.37 7.74
N LYS A 46 1.40 16.55 6.80
CA LYS A 46 1.35 16.89 5.38
C LYS A 46 -0.07 17.06 4.89
N PHE A 47 -0.31 18.15 4.18
CA PHE A 47 -1.53 18.42 3.41
C PHE A 47 -1.43 17.67 2.10
N TYR A 48 -2.41 16.82 1.77
CA TYR A 48 -2.48 16.15 0.48
C TYR A 48 -3.58 16.77 -0.35
N ASP A 49 -3.19 17.20 -1.55
CA ASP A 49 -4.10 17.66 -2.58
C ASP A 49 -4.81 16.44 -3.18
N PHE A 50 -5.98 16.13 -2.63
CA PHE A 50 -6.88 15.15 -3.24
C PHE A 50 -7.51 15.75 -4.48
N GLN A 51 -6.87 15.54 -5.61
CA GLN A 51 -7.44 15.93 -6.88
C GLN A 51 -8.66 15.06 -7.22
N GLU A 52 -9.53 15.58 -8.07
CA GLU A 52 -10.58 14.79 -8.71
C GLU A 52 -9.96 13.57 -9.39
N GLU A 53 -10.77 12.50 -9.56
CA GLU A 53 -10.35 11.27 -10.26
C GLU A 53 -9.36 10.39 -9.48
N THR A 54 -9.55 10.29 -8.18
CA THR A 54 -8.72 9.47 -7.30
C THR A 54 -9.44 8.15 -6.95
N LEU A 55 -8.72 7.04 -7.05
CA LEU A 55 -9.20 5.73 -6.63
C LEU A 55 -8.58 5.34 -5.28
N VAL A 56 -9.45 5.02 -4.33
CA VAL A 56 -9.08 4.64 -2.95
C VAL A 56 -9.53 3.22 -2.68
N PHE A 57 -8.71 2.47 -1.95
CA PHE A 57 -8.96 1.08 -1.61
C PHE A 57 -9.03 0.91 -0.10
N ALA A 58 -9.90 0.03 0.37
CA ALA A 58 -9.92 -0.38 1.77
C ALA A 58 -10.24 -1.87 1.90
N ALA A 59 -9.54 -2.54 2.79
CA ALA A 59 -9.70 -3.96 3.10
C ALA A 59 -10.57 -4.18 4.35
N PRO A 60 -11.14 -5.38 4.52
CA PRO A 60 -11.80 -5.76 5.76
C PRO A 60 -10.88 -5.58 6.98
N GLY A 61 -11.44 -5.07 8.08
CA GLY A 61 -10.71 -4.79 9.31
C GLY A 61 -10.10 -3.38 9.37
N GLN A 62 -10.07 -2.63 8.27
CA GLN A 62 -9.60 -1.24 8.30
C GLN A 62 -10.68 -0.30 8.83
N ILE A 63 -10.22 0.77 9.49
CA ILE A 63 -11.07 1.88 9.90
C ILE A 63 -11.04 2.91 8.78
N ILE A 64 -12.20 3.19 8.20
CA ILE A 64 -12.38 4.23 7.19
C ILE A 64 -13.30 5.33 7.72
N GLY A 65 -13.04 6.55 7.34
CA GLY A 65 -13.81 7.73 7.75
C GLY A 65 -12.89 8.87 8.15
N ASN A 66 -13.52 9.98 8.45
CA ASN A 66 -12.88 11.18 9.01
C ASN A 66 -13.51 11.49 10.37
N ASP A 67 -12.83 12.32 11.14
CA ASP A 67 -13.42 12.88 12.34
C ASP A 67 -14.73 13.59 11.98
N ASP A 68 -15.76 13.39 12.83
CA ASP A 68 -17.07 13.99 12.62
C ASP A 68 -16.97 15.53 12.75
N THR A 69 -17.22 16.21 11.65
CA THR A 69 -17.28 17.69 11.63
C THR A 69 -18.65 18.22 12.03
N GLY A 70 -19.62 17.33 12.29
CA GLY A 70 -21.02 17.68 12.59
C GLY A 70 -21.85 18.00 11.35
N GLU A 71 -21.23 18.22 10.19
CA GLU A 71 -21.95 18.53 8.96
C GLU A 71 -22.00 17.31 8.02
N PRO A 72 -23.17 17.01 7.42
CA PRO A 72 -23.28 15.95 6.44
C PRO A 72 -22.60 16.36 5.12
N PHE A 73 -21.92 15.42 4.48
CA PHE A 73 -21.32 15.62 3.17
C PHE A 73 -22.02 14.74 2.11
N GLN A 74 -22.06 15.23 0.87
CA GLN A 74 -22.57 14.47 -0.25
C GLN A 74 -21.39 13.82 -0.99
N PRO A 75 -21.21 12.49 -0.88
CA PRO A 75 -20.18 11.81 -1.66
C PRO A 75 -20.52 11.86 -3.14
N LYS A 76 -19.51 11.88 -4.01
CA LYS A 76 -19.66 11.81 -5.46
C LYS A 76 -18.66 10.80 -6.03
N GLY A 77 -19.08 10.11 -7.07
CA GLY A 77 -18.29 9.08 -7.73
C GLY A 77 -18.92 7.70 -7.60
N TRP A 78 -18.11 6.66 -7.68
CA TRP A 78 -18.56 5.29 -7.74
C TRP A 78 -17.94 4.45 -6.64
N TRP A 79 -18.76 3.65 -5.94
CA TRP A 79 -18.31 2.68 -4.94
C TRP A 79 -18.57 1.27 -5.44
N LEU A 80 -17.53 0.44 -5.45
CA LEU A 80 -17.66 -1.00 -5.50
C LEU A 80 -17.35 -1.55 -4.11
N THR A 81 -18.30 -2.33 -3.56
CA THR A 81 -18.12 -3.04 -2.30
C THR A 81 -18.33 -4.53 -2.52
N PHE A 82 -17.52 -5.37 -1.88
CA PHE A 82 -17.70 -6.82 -1.92
C PHE A 82 -17.15 -7.49 -0.66
N GLN A 83 -17.83 -8.55 -0.24
CA GLN A 83 -17.41 -9.31 0.94
C GLN A 83 -16.36 -10.35 0.62
N PRO A 84 -15.48 -10.73 1.59
CA PRO A 84 -14.50 -11.80 1.43
C PRO A 84 -15.10 -13.13 0.96
N GLU A 85 -16.34 -13.44 1.34
CA GLU A 85 -17.04 -14.66 0.97
C GLU A 85 -17.28 -14.79 -0.54
N LEU A 86 -17.36 -13.67 -1.26
CA LEU A 86 -17.43 -13.67 -2.72
C LEU A 86 -16.18 -14.33 -3.32
N LEU A 87 -15.04 -14.13 -2.69
CA LEU A 87 -13.74 -14.59 -3.19
C LEU A 87 -13.46 -16.06 -2.90
N HIS A 88 -14.16 -16.67 -1.94
CA HIS A 88 -13.92 -18.07 -1.54
C HIS A 88 -14.10 -19.02 -2.72
N GLY A 89 -13.04 -19.81 -3.00
CA GLY A 89 -13.02 -20.79 -4.09
C GLY A 89 -12.85 -20.21 -5.49
N THR A 90 -12.59 -18.90 -5.62
CA THR A 90 -12.26 -18.26 -6.90
C THR A 90 -10.76 -18.10 -7.10
N PRO A 91 -10.25 -17.94 -8.34
CA PRO A 91 -8.87 -17.59 -8.60
C PRO A 91 -8.46 -16.30 -7.86
N LEU A 92 -9.24 -15.23 -7.95
CA LEU A 92 -8.98 -13.98 -7.27
C LEU A 92 -8.75 -14.15 -5.76
N GLY A 93 -9.53 -15.01 -5.09
CA GLY A 93 -9.37 -15.24 -3.65
C GLY A 93 -8.02 -15.85 -3.26
N ARG A 94 -7.32 -16.51 -4.19
CA ARG A 94 -5.99 -17.10 -3.95
C ARG A 94 -4.86 -16.08 -4.01
N HIS A 95 -5.04 -14.99 -4.76
CA HIS A 95 -4.01 -13.96 -4.95
C HIS A 95 -4.44 -12.58 -4.45
N MET A 96 -5.51 -12.49 -3.65
CA MET A 96 -6.00 -11.20 -3.15
C MET A 96 -4.94 -10.44 -2.35
N GLN A 97 -4.01 -11.16 -1.70
CA GLN A 97 -2.89 -10.58 -0.99
C GLN A 97 -1.84 -9.90 -1.90
N ASP A 98 -1.83 -10.23 -3.20
CA ASP A 98 -0.88 -9.65 -4.16
C ASP A 98 -1.27 -8.21 -4.54
N TYR A 99 -2.53 -7.82 -4.26
CA TYR A 99 -3.02 -6.45 -4.45
C TYR A 99 -2.68 -5.59 -3.22
N THR A 100 -1.40 -5.26 -3.08
CA THR A 100 -0.81 -4.57 -1.92
C THR A 100 -1.44 -3.22 -1.62
N PHE A 101 -1.99 -2.55 -2.63
CA PHE A 101 -2.61 -1.24 -2.53
C PHE A 101 -3.89 -1.20 -1.64
N PHE A 102 -4.48 -2.33 -1.30
CA PHE A 102 -5.50 -2.38 -0.24
C PHE A 102 -4.95 -2.08 1.16
N SER A 103 -3.64 -2.09 1.31
CA SER A 103 -2.94 -1.76 2.57
C SER A 103 -2.20 -0.43 2.51
N TYR A 104 -2.36 0.33 1.42
CA TYR A 104 -1.77 1.66 1.29
C TYR A 104 -2.52 2.66 2.16
N ALA A 105 -1.84 3.71 2.58
CA ALA A 105 -2.48 4.83 3.27
C ALA A 105 -3.33 5.65 2.28
N VAL A 106 -4.32 6.36 2.80
CA VAL A 106 -5.26 7.14 1.96
C VAL A 106 -4.54 8.21 1.12
N ASN A 107 -3.42 8.72 1.61
CA ASN A 107 -2.57 9.67 0.89
C ASN A 107 -1.71 9.04 -0.23
N GLU A 108 -1.71 7.71 -0.33
CA GLU A 108 -1.03 6.94 -1.38
C GLU A 108 -2.03 6.47 -2.45
N ALA A 109 -3.16 7.15 -2.55
CA ALA A 109 -4.23 6.83 -3.47
C ALA A 109 -3.79 6.89 -4.94
N LEU A 110 -4.47 6.13 -5.78
CA LEU A 110 -4.20 6.07 -7.22
C LEU A 110 -4.85 7.25 -7.93
N HIS A 111 -4.04 8.08 -8.57
CA HIS A 111 -4.51 9.18 -9.43
C HIS A 111 -4.68 8.68 -10.87
N LEU A 112 -5.87 8.88 -11.43
CA LEU A 112 -6.24 8.39 -12.75
C LEU A 112 -6.18 9.49 -13.81
N SER A 113 -5.77 9.13 -15.01
CA SER A 113 -6.07 9.94 -16.20
C SER A 113 -7.54 9.76 -16.59
N LYS A 114 -8.06 10.65 -17.43
CA LYS A 114 -9.45 10.55 -17.94
C LYS A 114 -9.76 9.21 -18.59
N GLN A 115 -8.80 8.66 -19.35
CA GLN A 115 -8.96 7.36 -20.00
C GLN A 115 -8.95 6.21 -18.99
N GLU A 116 -8.07 6.25 -18.00
CA GLU A 116 -8.00 5.25 -16.92
C GLU A 116 -9.28 5.28 -16.07
N ARG A 117 -9.78 6.48 -15.76
CA ARG A 117 -11.06 6.66 -15.07
C ARG A 117 -12.22 6.00 -15.84
N GLN A 118 -12.29 6.20 -17.15
CA GLN A 118 -13.31 5.57 -17.97
C GLN A 118 -13.20 4.04 -17.92
N THR A 119 -11.99 3.49 -18.02
CA THR A 119 -11.74 2.05 -17.87
C THR A 119 -12.24 1.50 -16.53
N VAL A 120 -12.01 2.23 -15.43
CA VAL A 120 -12.51 1.85 -14.09
C VAL A 120 -14.04 1.84 -14.06
N ILE A 121 -14.68 2.88 -14.60
CA ILE A 121 -16.15 2.96 -14.66
C ILE A 121 -16.71 1.81 -15.49
N ASP A 122 -16.14 1.53 -16.66
CA ASP A 122 -16.61 0.45 -17.54
C ASP A 122 -16.52 -0.91 -16.84
N CYS A 123 -15.44 -1.17 -16.09
CA CYS A 123 -15.32 -2.36 -15.27
C CYS A 123 -16.40 -2.42 -14.16
N MET A 124 -16.62 -1.31 -13.46
CA MET A 124 -17.65 -1.24 -12.40
C MET A 124 -19.05 -1.45 -12.97
N MET A 125 -19.35 -0.90 -14.14
CA MET A 125 -20.65 -1.10 -14.81
C MET A 125 -20.85 -2.55 -15.20
N LYS A 126 -19.84 -3.24 -15.71
CA LYS A 126 -19.91 -4.68 -16.00
C LYS A 126 -20.21 -5.51 -14.76
N ILE A 127 -19.59 -5.18 -13.62
CA ILE A 127 -19.85 -5.84 -12.34
C ILE A 127 -21.31 -5.56 -11.91
N ASP A 128 -21.80 -4.34 -12.04
CA ASP A 128 -23.16 -3.93 -11.69
C ASP A 128 -24.22 -4.65 -12.53
N GLU A 129 -23.99 -4.76 -13.83
CA GLU A 129 -24.84 -5.51 -14.75
C GLU A 129 -24.99 -6.97 -14.33
N GLU A 130 -23.90 -7.65 -13.98
CA GLU A 130 -23.93 -9.04 -13.53
C GLU A 130 -24.62 -9.20 -12.17
N ILE A 131 -24.38 -8.26 -11.23
CA ILE A 131 -25.04 -8.26 -9.91
C ILE A 131 -26.56 -8.08 -10.04
N LYS A 132 -27.03 -7.27 -10.99
CA LYS A 132 -28.46 -6.98 -11.23
C LYS A 132 -29.13 -7.98 -12.12
N GLY A 133 -28.38 -8.74 -12.89
CA GLY A 133 -28.86 -9.76 -13.82
C GLY A 133 -29.49 -10.97 -13.15
N ALA A 134 -29.87 -11.94 -13.97
CA ALA A 134 -30.35 -13.24 -13.51
C ALA A 134 -29.16 -14.06 -12.96
N THR A 135 -29.18 -14.35 -11.66
CA THR A 135 -28.10 -15.08 -11.01
C THR A 135 -28.16 -16.57 -11.32
N ASP A 136 -27.06 -17.13 -11.77
CA ASP A 136 -26.88 -18.55 -12.01
C ASP A 136 -25.60 -19.09 -11.31
N LYS A 137 -25.25 -20.35 -11.59
CA LYS A 137 -24.05 -20.99 -11.00
C LYS A 137 -22.72 -20.36 -11.44
N HIS A 138 -22.69 -19.56 -12.49
CA HIS A 138 -21.51 -18.92 -13.06
C HIS A 138 -21.33 -17.48 -12.56
N SER A 139 -22.40 -16.82 -12.10
CA SER A 139 -22.38 -15.40 -11.72
C SER A 139 -21.31 -15.06 -10.69
N LYS A 140 -21.06 -15.93 -9.71
CA LYS A 140 -20.00 -15.74 -8.72
C LYS A 140 -18.62 -15.63 -9.38
N LEU A 141 -18.32 -16.52 -10.31
CA LEU A 141 -17.03 -16.54 -11.01
C LEU A 141 -16.89 -15.34 -11.95
N ILE A 142 -17.96 -14.98 -12.65
CA ILE A 142 -17.98 -13.83 -13.56
C ILE A 142 -17.73 -12.54 -12.78
N ILE A 143 -18.42 -12.32 -11.66
CA ILE A 143 -18.22 -11.15 -10.81
C ILE A 143 -16.78 -11.11 -10.28
N ALA A 144 -16.26 -12.23 -9.77
CA ALA A 144 -14.90 -12.29 -9.26
C ALA A 144 -13.85 -12.00 -10.35
N SER A 145 -14.05 -12.53 -11.57
CA SER A 145 -13.15 -12.28 -12.71
C SER A 145 -13.21 -10.82 -13.18
N ALA A 146 -14.40 -10.20 -13.16
CA ALA A 146 -14.54 -8.79 -13.49
C ALA A 146 -13.88 -7.88 -12.45
N ILE A 147 -13.95 -8.22 -11.17
CA ILE A 147 -13.21 -7.55 -10.10
C ILE A 147 -11.70 -7.73 -10.31
N GLU A 148 -11.24 -8.95 -10.60
CA GLU A 148 -9.82 -9.23 -10.86
C GLU A 148 -9.28 -8.42 -12.05
N LEU A 149 -10.06 -8.29 -13.13
CA LEU A 149 -9.71 -7.44 -14.26
C LEU A 149 -9.53 -5.97 -13.85
N LEU A 150 -10.45 -5.43 -13.05
CA LEU A 150 -10.36 -4.08 -12.50
C LEU A 150 -9.09 -3.92 -11.67
N LEU A 151 -8.79 -4.86 -10.78
CA LEU A 151 -7.60 -4.81 -9.92
C LEU A 151 -6.31 -4.89 -10.74
N ASN A 152 -6.27 -5.70 -11.80
CA ASN A 152 -5.13 -5.78 -12.72
C ASN A 152 -4.91 -4.47 -13.50
N TYR A 153 -5.98 -3.75 -13.87
CA TYR A 153 -5.84 -2.38 -14.39
C TYR A 153 -5.26 -1.45 -13.33
N CYS A 154 -5.67 -1.56 -12.08
CA CYS A 154 -5.13 -0.73 -10.99
C CYS A 154 -3.62 -0.96 -10.78
N ILE A 155 -3.12 -2.21 -10.87
CA ILE A 155 -1.68 -2.49 -10.85
C ILE A 155 -0.97 -1.70 -11.97
N ARG A 156 -1.47 -1.80 -13.21
CA ARG A 156 -0.89 -1.05 -14.36
C ARG A 156 -0.87 0.46 -14.11
N PHE A 157 -1.93 1.02 -13.52
CA PHE A 157 -2.05 2.44 -13.26
C PHE A 157 -1.13 2.90 -12.12
N TYR A 158 -0.94 2.09 -11.08
CA TYR A 158 0.09 2.34 -10.07
C TYR A 158 1.49 2.26 -10.66
N ASP A 159 1.78 1.30 -11.54
CA ASP A 159 3.06 1.21 -12.25
C ASP A 159 3.35 2.49 -13.04
N ARG A 160 2.36 3.00 -13.79
CA ARG A 160 2.47 4.29 -14.48
C ARG A 160 2.68 5.43 -13.47
N GLN A 161 1.95 5.46 -12.35
CA GLN A 161 2.07 6.50 -11.33
C GLN A 161 3.47 6.52 -10.72
N PHE A 162 4.06 5.38 -10.39
CA PHE A 162 5.43 5.28 -9.92
C PHE A 162 6.43 5.81 -10.96
N ILE A 163 6.23 5.50 -12.25
CA ILE A 163 7.10 6.02 -13.33
C ILE A 163 6.98 7.54 -13.47
N THR A 164 5.78 8.09 -13.40
CA THR A 164 5.55 9.53 -13.61
C THR A 164 5.99 10.40 -12.43
N ARG A 165 6.04 9.85 -11.23
CA ARG A 165 6.50 10.52 -9.99
C ARG A 165 7.99 10.32 -9.71
N LYS A 166 8.82 10.24 -10.75
CA LYS A 166 10.27 9.96 -10.62
C LYS A 166 11.00 10.91 -9.68
N LYS A 167 10.61 12.17 -9.61
CA LYS A 167 11.28 13.15 -8.74
C LYS A 167 10.99 12.86 -7.26
N GLU A 168 9.70 12.72 -6.93
CA GLU A 168 9.24 12.41 -5.58
C GLU A 168 9.78 11.06 -5.09
N ASN A 169 9.82 10.07 -5.98
CA ASN A 169 10.37 8.75 -5.68
C ASN A 169 11.87 8.79 -5.42
N LYS A 170 12.64 9.56 -6.21
CA LYS A 170 14.07 9.76 -5.98
C LYS A 170 14.34 10.50 -4.67
N ASP A 171 13.51 11.50 -4.35
CA ASP A 171 13.60 12.22 -3.08
C ASP A 171 13.31 11.27 -1.91
N ALA A 172 12.32 10.37 -2.06
CA ALA A 172 12.04 9.34 -1.06
C ALA A 172 13.18 8.33 -0.90
N LEU A 173 13.79 7.85 -2.01
CA LEU A 173 14.95 6.97 -1.97
C LEU A 173 16.15 7.66 -1.30
N SER A 174 16.46 8.91 -1.68
CA SER A 174 17.55 9.68 -1.06
C SER A 174 17.31 9.91 0.43
N SER A 175 16.06 10.17 0.84
CA SER A 175 15.69 10.29 2.26
C SER A 175 15.82 8.97 3.01
N PHE A 176 15.52 7.86 2.35
CA PHE A 176 15.71 6.51 2.91
C PHE A 176 17.20 6.20 3.11
N GLU A 177 18.05 6.52 2.13
CA GLU A 177 19.49 6.34 2.24
C GLU A 177 20.09 7.19 3.37
N ALA A 178 19.67 8.44 3.49
CA ALA A 178 20.08 9.32 4.60
C ALA A 178 19.62 8.74 5.95
N LEU A 179 18.37 8.29 6.05
CA LEU A 179 17.84 7.65 7.26
C LEU A 179 18.66 6.43 7.67
N LEU A 180 19.04 5.57 6.72
CA LEU A 180 19.87 4.39 7.02
C LEU A 180 21.28 4.79 7.47
N ASN A 181 21.90 5.78 6.82
CA ASN A 181 23.19 6.30 7.24
C ASN A 181 23.13 6.84 8.67
N ASP A 182 22.16 7.71 8.99
CA ASP A 182 21.98 8.28 10.33
C ASP A 182 21.71 7.19 11.38
N TYR A 183 20.93 6.15 10.99
CA TYR A 183 20.65 5.03 11.87
C TYR A 183 21.92 4.29 12.26
N PHE A 184 22.74 3.89 11.28
CA PHE A 184 23.98 3.13 11.51
C PHE A 184 25.12 3.96 12.12
N MET A 185 25.10 5.28 11.97
CA MET A 185 26.05 6.18 12.62
C MET A 185 25.67 6.51 14.09
N SER A 186 24.47 6.14 14.51
CA SER A 186 23.98 6.36 15.88
C SER A 186 24.16 5.10 16.75
N ASP A 187 23.71 5.18 18.00
CA ASP A 187 23.62 4.02 18.92
C ASP A 187 22.34 3.19 18.76
N LYS A 188 21.49 3.55 17.78
CA LYS A 188 20.22 2.86 17.55
C LYS A 188 20.38 1.38 17.22
N PRO A 189 21.33 0.94 16.36
CA PRO A 189 21.48 -0.46 16.05
C PRO A 189 21.74 -1.32 17.30
N SER A 190 22.62 -0.89 18.19
CA SER A 190 22.94 -1.63 19.43
C SER A 190 21.76 -1.70 20.40
N LYS A 191 20.84 -0.72 20.37
CA LYS A 191 19.66 -0.65 21.25
C LYS A 191 18.42 -1.32 20.70
N PHE A 192 18.18 -1.19 19.40
CA PHE A 192 16.92 -1.58 18.75
C PHE A 192 17.11 -2.66 17.66
N GLY A 193 18.35 -3.06 17.38
CA GLY A 193 18.65 -4.00 16.30
C GLY A 193 18.77 -3.33 14.93
N THR A 194 18.78 -4.14 13.87
CA THR A 194 18.76 -3.63 12.48
C THR A 194 17.42 -2.94 12.18
N PRO A 195 17.39 -1.84 11.40
CA PRO A 195 16.16 -1.14 11.10
C PRO A 195 15.20 -2.06 10.29
N THR A 196 13.92 -2.01 10.62
CA THR A 196 12.89 -2.76 9.90
C THR A 196 12.30 -1.92 8.76
N VAL A 197 11.70 -2.59 7.77
CA VAL A 197 10.96 -1.90 6.69
C VAL A 197 9.86 -1.02 7.26
N ALA A 198 9.13 -1.51 8.28
CA ALA A 198 8.07 -0.74 8.95
C ALA A 198 8.60 0.52 9.63
N TYR A 199 9.74 0.43 10.33
CA TYR A 199 10.40 1.58 10.93
C TYR A 199 10.79 2.63 9.88
N CYS A 200 11.43 2.19 8.78
CA CYS A 200 11.86 3.11 7.72
C CYS A 200 10.67 3.78 7.03
N ALA A 201 9.61 3.04 6.76
CA ALA A 201 8.38 3.56 6.18
C ALA A 201 7.74 4.62 7.09
N ASP A 202 7.62 4.33 8.40
CA ASP A 202 7.07 5.26 9.40
C ASP A 202 7.86 6.58 9.45
N GLN A 203 9.19 6.51 9.47
CA GLN A 203 10.05 7.70 9.46
C GLN A 203 9.89 8.55 8.18
N LEU A 204 9.52 7.91 7.07
CA LEU A 204 9.26 8.58 5.79
C LEU A 204 7.78 8.95 5.61
N HIS A 205 6.94 8.67 6.61
CA HIS A 205 5.49 8.90 6.58
C HIS A 205 4.78 8.19 5.42
N LEU A 206 5.21 6.96 5.13
CA LEU A 206 4.65 6.07 4.12
C LEU A 206 4.10 4.80 4.79
N SER A 207 3.12 4.17 4.15
CA SER A 207 2.74 2.80 4.53
C SER A 207 3.85 1.81 4.17
N ALA A 208 4.01 0.75 4.96
CA ALA A 208 5.09 -0.23 4.76
C ALA A 208 5.00 -0.91 3.37
N ASN A 209 3.80 -1.16 2.88
CA ASN A 209 3.59 -1.78 1.58
C ASN A 209 3.89 -0.83 0.42
N TYR A 210 3.39 0.42 0.48
CA TYR A 210 3.72 1.43 -0.53
C TYR A 210 5.23 1.70 -0.59
N PHE A 211 5.86 1.87 0.58
CA PHE A 211 7.32 2.03 0.68
C PHE A 211 8.06 0.84 0.07
N GLY A 212 7.65 -0.40 0.38
CA GLY A 212 8.23 -1.62 -0.18
C GLY A 212 8.15 -1.68 -1.70
N ASP A 213 6.98 -1.35 -2.26
CA ASP A 213 6.73 -1.34 -3.70
C ASP A 213 7.52 -0.20 -4.39
N LEU A 214 7.59 0.99 -3.76
CA LEU A 214 8.39 2.11 -4.25
C LEU A 214 9.88 1.74 -4.34
N ILE A 215 10.47 1.23 -3.25
CA ILE A 215 11.89 0.85 -3.24
C ILE A 215 12.18 -0.24 -4.26
N LYS A 216 11.30 -1.24 -4.37
CA LYS A 216 11.45 -2.30 -5.37
C LYS A 216 11.41 -1.76 -6.80
N LYS A 217 10.55 -0.78 -7.08
CA LYS A 217 10.48 -0.13 -8.41
C LYS A 217 11.72 0.70 -8.74
N GLU A 218 12.23 1.46 -7.76
CA GLU A 218 13.37 2.35 -7.97
C GLU A 218 14.72 1.60 -8.01
N THR A 219 14.86 0.51 -7.23
CA THR A 219 16.15 -0.17 -7.04
C THR A 219 16.21 -1.58 -7.64
N GLY A 220 15.07 -2.17 -7.98
CA GLY A 220 14.97 -3.57 -8.40
C GLY A 220 15.06 -4.59 -7.25
N SER A 221 15.35 -4.15 -6.02
CA SER A 221 15.48 -4.98 -4.82
C SER A 221 14.39 -4.67 -3.81
N SER A 222 13.98 -5.66 -3.02
CA SER A 222 13.06 -5.39 -1.92
C SER A 222 13.68 -4.44 -0.89
N ALA A 223 12.85 -3.66 -0.17
CA ALA A 223 13.33 -2.76 0.87
C ALA A 223 14.13 -3.50 1.95
N GLN A 224 13.73 -4.74 2.28
CA GLN A 224 14.47 -5.57 3.25
C GLN A 224 15.86 -5.97 2.73
N GLU A 225 15.97 -6.35 1.45
CA GLU A 225 17.27 -6.66 0.82
C GLU A 225 18.16 -5.42 0.74
N TYR A 226 17.57 -4.25 0.47
CA TYR A 226 18.30 -2.98 0.45
C TYR A 226 18.89 -2.65 1.83
N ILE A 227 18.08 -2.75 2.90
CA ILE A 227 18.54 -2.58 4.29
C ILE A 227 19.67 -3.56 4.62
N LEU A 228 19.50 -4.83 4.26
CA LEU A 228 20.53 -5.86 4.50
C LEU A 228 21.83 -5.54 3.76
N THR A 229 21.76 -5.12 2.50
CA THR A 229 22.92 -4.72 1.71
C THR A 229 23.68 -3.57 2.38
N LYS A 230 22.94 -2.51 2.77
CA LYS A 230 23.52 -1.36 3.47
C LYS A 230 24.13 -1.77 4.82
N THR A 231 23.50 -2.66 5.57
CA THR A 231 24.03 -3.21 6.81
C THR A 231 25.37 -3.93 6.57
N MET A 232 25.46 -4.73 5.50
CA MET A 232 26.70 -5.44 5.18
C MET A 232 27.80 -4.51 4.67
N ASP A 233 27.47 -3.45 3.95
CA ASP A 233 28.46 -2.47 3.52
C ASP A 233 29.03 -1.70 4.72
N THR A 234 28.17 -1.26 5.64
CA THR A 234 28.61 -0.67 6.92
C THR A 234 29.45 -1.67 7.74
N ALA A 235 29.09 -2.97 7.71
CA ALA A 235 29.90 -4.00 8.37
C ALA A 235 31.31 -4.08 7.83
N LYS A 236 31.48 -4.04 6.50
CA LYS A 236 32.79 -4.06 5.84
C LYS A 236 33.64 -2.85 6.23
N GLU A 237 33.01 -1.66 6.28
CA GLU A 237 33.67 -0.44 6.72
C GLU A 237 34.17 -0.55 8.17
N LEU A 238 33.33 -1.09 9.08
CA LEU A 238 33.69 -1.27 10.48
C LEU A 238 34.77 -2.35 10.69
N LEU A 239 34.74 -3.42 9.89
CA LEU A 239 35.74 -4.49 9.94
C LEU A 239 37.10 -4.08 9.35
N ALA A 240 37.17 -2.97 8.62
CA ALA A 240 38.46 -2.41 8.17
C ALA A 240 39.32 -1.85 9.33
N ASP A 241 38.72 -1.59 10.49
CA ASP A 241 39.41 -1.22 11.71
C ASP A 241 40.00 -2.50 12.36
N PRO A 242 41.35 -2.65 12.42
CA PRO A 242 41.98 -3.87 12.95
C PRO A 242 41.74 -4.07 14.45
N ASN A 243 41.27 -3.05 15.16
CA ASN A 243 40.96 -3.12 16.60
C ASN A 243 39.56 -3.69 16.88
N LYS A 244 38.70 -3.91 15.88
CA LYS A 244 37.35 -4.42 16.03
C LYS A 244 37.27 -5.91 15.66
N SER A 245 36.74 -6.71 16.58
CA SER A 245 36.43 -8.10 16.25
C SER A 245 35.13 -8.22 15.47
N VAL A 246 34.93 -9.34 14.79
CA VAL A 246 33.66 -9.68 14.11
C VAL A 246 32.48 -9.60 15.07
N SER A 247 32.69 -10.02 16.34
CA SER A 247 31.64 -9.96 17.36
C SER A 247 31.31 -8.52 17.76
N ASP A 248 32.30 -7.65 17.90
CA ASP A 248 32.09 -6.23 18.22
C ASP A 248 31.28 -5.55 17.11
N VAL A 249 31.62 -5.82 15.84
CA VAL A 249 30.88 -5.29 14.70
C VAL A 249 29.46 -5.85 14.64
N ALA A 250 29.26 -7.14 14.92
CA ALA A 250 27.94 -7.73 14.98
C ALA A 250 27.03 -7.04 16.01
N TYR A 251 27.55 -6.82 17.23
CA TYR A 251 26.80 -6.11 18.27
C TYR A 251 26.57 -4.64 17.93
N ALA A 252 27.57 -3.95 17.37
CA ALA A 252 27.43 -2.56 16.93
C ALA A 252 26.34 -2.39 15.85
N LEU A 253 26.13 -3.41 14.99
CA LEU A 253 25.09 -3.43 13.98
C LEU A 253 23.74 -4.00 14.44
N GLY A 254 23.64 -4.34 15.73
CA GLY A 254 22.39 -4.77 16.35
C GLY A 254 22.07 -6.25 16.25
N TYR A 255 23.05 -7.08 15.91
CA TYR A 255 22.86 -8.54 15.94
C TYR A 255 23.00 -9.04 17.39
N GLN A 256 21.99 -9.70 17.89
CA GLN A 256 22.04 -10.32 19.23
C GLN A 256 23.03 -11.51 19.28
N TYR A 257 23.22 -12.19 18.16
CA TYR A 257 24.08 -13.36 18.05
C TYR A 257 25.03 -13.21 16.86
N PRO A 258 26.37 -13.10 17.11
CA PRO A 258 27.38 -12.94 16.05
C PRO A 258 27.35 -14.01 14.96
N GLN A 259 26.91 -15.22 15.28
CA GLN A 259 26.78 -16.30 14.30
C GLN A 259 25.78 -16.01 13.16
N TYR A 260 24.69 -15.27 13.44
CA TYR A 260 23.76 -14.86 12.39
C TYR A 260 24.35 -13.75 11.52
N PHE A 261 25.13 -12.87 12.10
CA PHE A 261 25.89 -11.86 11.37
C PHE A 261 26.91 -12.52 10.44
N SER A 262 27.74 -13.46 10.93
CA SER A 262 28.72 -14.18 10.10
C SER A 262 28.06 -14.89 8.91
N LYS A 263 26.92 -15.60 9.14
CA LYS A 263 26.16 -16.22 8.05
C LYS A 263 25.63 -15.22 7.03
N ALA A 264 25.20 -14.03 7.48
CA ALA A 264 24.71 -12.99 6.58
C ALA A 264 25.86 -12.37 5.78
N LEU A 265 27.02 -12.20 6.38
CA LEU A 265 28.24 -11.71 5.74
C LEU A 265 28.74 -12.68 4.67
N ASP A 266 28.86 -13.97 4.99
CA ASP A 266 29.27 -15.03 4.07
C ASP A 266 28.37 -15.11 2.84
N ARG A 267 27.03 -15.04 3.07
CA ARG A 267 26.05 -15.13 1.98
C ARG A 267 26.14 -13.96 0.99
N LYS A 268 26.60 -12.78 1.43
CA LYS A 268 26.79 -11.60 0.58
C LYS A 268 28.19 -11.47 -0.01
N SER A 269 29.19 -12.21 0.52
CA SER A 269 30.57 -12.21 0.02
C SER A 269 30.78 -13.18 -1.13
N VAL A 270 29.81 -14.06 -1.44
CA VAL A 270 29.87 -15.09 -2.49
C VAL A 270 29.22 -14.64 -3.81
N VAL A 271 28.83 -13.36 -3.94
CA VAL A 271 28.24 -12.80 -5.18
C VAL A 271 29.19 -11.79 -5.80
#